data_7fc8a187d3a7af3010efb149d3f3ff50
#
_entry.id   7fc8a187d3a7af3010efb149d3f3ff50
#
_cell.length_a   1.000
_cell.length_b   1.000
_cell.length_c   1.000
_cell.angle_alpha   90.00
_cell.angle_beta   90.00
_cell.angle_gamma   90.00
#
_symmetry.space_group_name_H-M   'P 1'
#
loop_
_entity.id
_entity.type
_entity.pdbx_description
1 polymer ?
#
loop_
_entity_poly.entity_id
_entity_poly.type
_entity_poly.pdbx_seq_one_letter_code
_entity_poly.pdbx_strand_id
1 'polypeptide(L)'
;MPKKNYDELIDLTIELVEKEQFADIFNILYSLINTDLPENLLVICIQAANRVAWDLAKANRPTESFQQYTRVEEILNLHPELFNNFAMRLELVATAFGTHKLLMAEKILESLEIFPEYQSHREIIERYEAKLAQEKSAPVSPTFAQQARIFWNSFLSLEGALRESVTTKKTPIAKAEVWFKAHMNSPLLDPPFSYSIERKRNRFILTFLPNNWGLHYCLLEQLARYAPESLSEHWDIAVGVEPKLKKSLSYEGKTYRRDEFSLWVNPINDIFCELIIWSEVYDLSKDPNALEAGRRLAEYEIGSKTMLSQIIQTRVEKITDRRAIPDGKVSEQMEFLGYKLPFQGVPLLQMKLKINNPNARIDPNQMVMSSTYNLHANWGEGDLYALLNLVNFGVIPMTIEIPHRQWFPEGKSSLKDLRGAKKTAFLEKMEAASNALFLYLASKSGSTAAHAGLRRGEHQTYIDVLVFDLEAYAKSLPSILTQASMVYRLDLIEAYLMPLYDYTVHYPVITNGMDHPVLDEPRSWNDYVLELNPNAKMPEEPKRVLH
;
A
#
# COMPACT_ATOMS: atom_id res chain seq x y z
N MET A 1 2.37 44.22 -8.28
CA MET A 1 2.55 43.52 -9.55
C MET A 1 1.41 43.91 -10.47
N PRO A 2 1.62 44.14 -11.80
CA PRO A 2 0.49 44.41 -12.69
C PRO A 2 -0.44 43.17 -12.67
N LYS A 3 -1.76 43.39 -12.61
CA LYS A 3 -2.77 42.35 -12.78
C LYS A 3 -2.47 41.64 -14.12
N LYS A 4 -2.17 40.36 -14.09
CA LYS A 4 -2.10 39.57 -15.33
C LYS A 4 -3.46 39.66 -16.01
N ASN A 5 -3.47 40.01 -17.28
CA ASN A 5 -4.70 39.96 -18.08
C ASN A 5 -4.93 38.49 -18.46
N TYR A 6 -6.02 37.90 -17.98
CA TYR A 6 -6.40 36.52 -18.27
C TYR A 6 -7.45 36.40 -19.40
N ASP A 7 -7.80 37.52 -20.07
CA ASP A 7 -8.87 37.52 -21.09
C ASP A 7 -8.57 36.54 -22.24
N GLU A 8 -7.33 36.56 -22.76
CA GLU A 8 -6.90 35.64 -23.80
C GLU A 8 -6.96 34.16 -23.36
N LEU A 9 -6.67 33.91 -22.08
CA LEU A 9 -6.73 32.55 -21.50
C LEU A 9 -8.19 32.10 -21.34
N ILE A 10 -9.09 33.01 -20.97
CA ILE A 10 -10.53 32.74 -20.87
C ILE A 10 -11.09 32.43 -22.26
N ASP A 11 -10.77 33.24 -23.27
CA ASP A 11 -11.23 33.01 -24.66
C ASP A 11 -10.73 31.67 -25.21
N LEU A 12 -9.45 31.37 -25.01
CA LEU A 12 -8.87 30.06 -25.39
C LEU A 12 -9.59 28.90 -24.68
N THR A 13 -9.88 29.05 -23.40
CA THR A 13 -10.54 28.02 -22.60
C THR A 13 -11.96 27.77 -23.10
N ILE A 14 -12.70 28.84 -23.45
CA ILE A 14 -14.05 28.72 -24.03
C ILE A 14 -13.99 27.98 -25.37
N GLU A 15 -13.03 28.33 -26.25
CA GLU A 15 -12.85 27.65 -27.53
C GLU A 15 -12.56 26.15 -27.36
N LEU A 16 -11.73 25.80 -26.37
CA LEU A 16 -11.39 24.40 -26.08
C LEU A 16 -12.58 23.64 -25.45
N VAL A 17 -13.41 24.29 -24.64
CA VAL A 17 -14.67 23.72 -24.11
C VAL A 17 -15.63 23.39 -25.24
N GLU A 18 -15.82 24.32 -26.19
CA GLU A 18 -16.68 24.10 -27.38
C GLU A 18 -16.20 22.92 -28.24
N LYS A 19 -14.90 22.67 -28.25
CA LYS A 19 -14.28 21.54 -28.96
C LYS A 19 -14.18 20.25 -28.12
N GLU A 20 -14.68 20.24 -26.90
CA GLU A 20 -14.59 19.13 -25.93
C GLU A 20 -13.12 18.66 -25.65
N GLN A 21 -12.15 19.57 -25.78
CA GLN A 21 -10.71 19.29 -25.58
C GLN A 21 -10.32 19.43 -24.10
N PHE A 22 -10.95 18.65 -23.21
CA PHE A 22 -10.78 18.76 -21.75
C PHE A 22 -9.36 18.46 -21.26
N ALA A 23 -8.64 17.56 -21.94
CA ALA A 23 -7.25 17.28 -21.57
C ALA A 23 -6.34 18.49 -21.80
N ASP A 24 -6.54 19.25 -22.89
CA ASP A 24 -5.76 20.44 -23.19
C ASP A 24 -6.09 21.56 -22.20
N ILE A 25 -7.39 21.77 -21.90
CA ILE A 25 -7.84 22.70 -20.86
C ILE A 25 -7.14 22.40 -19.54
N PHE A 26 -7.23 21.14 -19.11
CA PHE A 26 -6.61 20.74 -17.84
C PHE A 26 -5.11 21.02 -17.85
N ASN A 27 -4.36 20.59 -18.86
CA ASN A 27 -2.91 20.75 -18.92
C ASN A 27 -2.49 22.21 -18.89
N ILE A 28 -3.22 23.10 -19.58
CA ILE A 28 -2.94 24.52 -19.61
C ILE A 28 -3.20 25.14 -18.22
N LEU A 29 -4.39 24.93 -17.67
CA LEU A 29 -4.79 25.57 -16.41
C LEU A 29 -4.04 25.00 -15.22
N TYR A 30 -3.82 23.67 -15.18
CA TYR A 30 -3.10 23.01 -14.11
C TYR A 30 -1.65 23.50 -13.99
N SER A 31 -1.00 23.83 -15.10
CA SER A 31 0.35 24.43 -15.07
C SER A 31 0.41 25.79 -14.36
N LEU A 32 -0.75 26.44 -14.19
CA LEU A 32 -0.89 27.77 -13.63
C LEU A 32 -1.53 27.81 -12.23
N ILE A 33 -1.90 26.67 -11.64
CA ILE A 33 -2.64 26.61 -10.36
C ILE A 33 -1.93 27.29 -9.18
N ASN A 34 -0.61 27.41 -9.23
CA ASN A 34 0.19 28.13 -8.22
C ASN A 34 0.26 29.63 -8.46
N THR A 35 -0.48 30.16 -9.43
CA THR A 35 -0.59 31.59 -9.70
C THR A 35 -1.98 32.10 -9.26
N ASP A 36 -2.16 33.43 -9.23
CA ASP A 36 -3.46 34.03 -8.91
C ASP A 36 -4.47 33.82 -10.06
N LEU A 37 -4.84 32.57 -10.35
CA LEU A 37 -5.86 32.27 -11.33
C LEU A 37 -7.23 32.76 -10.85
N PRO A 38 -8.06 33.34 -11.74
CA PRO A 38 -9.45 33.62 -11.43
C PRO A 38 -10.24 32.37 -11.04
N GLU A 39 -11.16 32.50 -10.09
CA GLU A 39 -11.98 31.42 -9.56
C GLU A 39 -12.70 30.63 -10.67
N ASN A 40 -13.27 31.32 -11.67
CA ASN A 40 -13.92 30.68 -12.80
C ASN A 40 -12.99 29.76 -13.61
N LEU A 41 -11.72 30.11 -13.76
CA LEU A 41 -10.73 29.25 -14.44
C LEU A 41 -10.34 28.05 -13.58
N LEU A 42 -10.25 28.21 -12.26
CA LEU A 42 -10.04 27.10 -11.34
C LEU A 42 -11.20 26.11 -11.39
N VAL A 43 -12.43 26.61 -11.41
CA VAL A 43 -13.65 25.79 -11.58
C VAL A 43 -13.58 24.97 -12.87
N ILE A 44 -13.27 25.61 -13.99
CA ILE A 44 -13.15 24.95 -15.29
C ILE A 44 -12.00 23.93 -15.28
N CYS A 45 -10.89 24.23 -14.62
CA CYS A 45 -9.78 23.30 -14.47
C CYS A 45 -10.22 22.01 -13.76
N ILE A 46 -10.98 22.11 -12.68
CA ILE A 46 -11.52 20.98 -11.92
C ILE A 46 -12.53 20.19 -12.76
N GLN A 47 -13.43 20.88 -13.45
CA GLN A 47 -14.39 20.23 -14.35
C GLN A 47 -13.69 19.46 -15.48
N ALA A 48 -12.66 20.05 -16.07
CA ALA A 48 -11.85 19.39 -17.09
C ALA A 48 -11.11 18.17 -16.52
N ALA A 49 -10.56 18.27 -15.31
CA ALA A 49 -9.90 17.15 -14.63
C ALA A 49 -10.85 15.97 -14.40
N ASN A 50 -12.05 16.24 -13.88
CA ASN A 50 -13.08 15.21 -13.65
C ASN A 50 -13.54 14.57 -14.97
N ARG A 51 -13.68 15.36 -16.03
CA ARG A 51 -14.04 14.83 -17.35
C ARG A 51 -12.97 13.93 -17.92
N VAL A 52 -11.70 14.35 -17.86
CA VAL A 52 -10.55 13.51 -18.27
C VAL A 52 -10.49 12.23 -17.46
N ALA A 53 -10.68 12.30 -16.14
CA ALA A 53 -10.72 11.13 -15.28
C ALA A 53 -11.84 10.15 -15.69
N TRP A 54 -13.02 10.66 -15.97
CA TRP A 54 -14.16 9.87 -16.45
C TRP A 54 -13.86 9.17 -17.79
N ASP A 55 -13.28 9.88 -18.75
CA ASP A 55 -12.95 9.32 -20.06
C ASP A 55 -11.85 8.24 -19.96
N LEU A 56 -10.88 8.43 -19.07
CA LEU A 56 -9.86 7.43 -18.74
C LEU A 56 -10.48 6.17 -18.11
N ALA A 57 -11.44 6.32 -17.20
CA ALA A 57 -12.16 5.19 -16.62
C ALA A 57 -12.92 4.39 -17.69
N LYS A 58 -13.62 5.08 -18.60
CA LYS A 58 -14.30 4.44 -19.75
C LYS A 58 -13.34 3.73 -20.70
N ALA A 59 -12.14 4.25 -20.87
CA ALA A 59 -11.08 3.64 -21.67
C ALA A 59 -10.38 2.46 -20.97
N ASN A 60 -10.89 2.01 -19.81
CA ASN A 60 -10.31 0.95 -18.98
C ASN A 60 -8.88 1.26 -18.51
N ARG A 61 -8.64 2.53 -18.14
CA ARG A 61 -7.38 3.05 -17.58
C ARG A 61 -7.60 3.55 -16.13
N PRO A 62 -7.95 2.66 -15.19
CA PRO A 62 -8.40 3.06 -13.86
C PRO A 62 -7.32 3.75 -13.03
N THR A 63 -6.05 3.34 -13.16
CA THR A 63 -4.92 3.98 -12.46
C THR A 63 -4.79 5.46 -12.82
N GLU A 64 -4.83 5.76 -14.11
CA GLU A 64 -4.68 7.12 -14.61
C GLU A 64 -5.93 7.97 -14.31
N SER A 65 -7.11 7.36 -14.37
CA SER A 65 -8.36 7.98 -13.92
C SER A 65 -8.26 8.41 -12.46
N PHE A 66 -7.84 7.51 -11.59
CA PHE A 66 -7.67 7.80 -10.17
C PHE A 66 -6.64 8.92 -9.92
N GLN A 67 -5.49 8.86 -10.58
CA GLN A 67 -4.47 9.92 -10.51
C GLN A 67 -5.02 11.27 -10.93
N GLN A 68 -5.90 11.28 -11.93
CA GLN A 68 -6.52 12.53 -12.38
C GLN A 68 -7.51 13.09 -11.34
N TYR A 69 -8.29 12.25 -10.66
CA TYR A 69 -9.14 12.68 -9.55
C TYR A 69 -8.32 13.21 -8.36
N THR A 70 -7.17 12.61 -8.04
CA THR A 70 -6.33 13.11 -6.95
C THR A 70 -5.77 14.51 -7.23
N ARG A 71 -5.55 14.89 -8.48
CA ARG A 71 -5.15 16.25 -8.87
C ARG A 71 -6.24 17.28 -8.58
N VAL A 72 -7.51 16.91 -8.62
CA VAL A 72 -8.60 17.79 -8.16
C VAL A 72 -8.46 18.11 -6.68
N GLU A 73 -8.15 17.09 -5.87
CA GLU A 73 -7.91 17.30 -4.44
C GLU A 73 -6.70 18.22 -4.18
N GLU A 74 -5.64 18.10 -4.98
CA GLU A 74 -4.48 19.00 -4.92
C GLU A 74 -4.87 20.46 -5.20
N ILE A 75 -5.67 20.71 -6.24
CA ILE A 75 -6.16 22.07 -6.56
C ILE A 75 -6.95 22.65 -5.38
N LEU A 76 -7.83 21.85 -4.79
CA LEU A 76 -8.67 22.29 -3.67
C LEU A 76 -7.88 22.52 -2.39
N ASN A 77 -6.82 21.75 -2.15
CA ASN A 77 -5.92 22.00 -1.03
C ASN A 77 -5.15 23.32 -1.19
N LEU A 78 -4.88 23.73 -2.43
CA LEU A 78 -4.26 25.02 -2.73
C LEU A 78 -5.26 26.19 -2.65
N HIS A 79 -6.52 25.94 -2.94
CA HIS A 79 -7.60 26.91 -3.07
C HIS A 79 -8.82 26.52 -2.21
N PRO A 80 -8.69 26.49 -0.87
CA PRO A 80 -9.76 26.07 0.03
C PRO A 80 -11.01 26.97 -0.02
N GLU A 81 -10.89 28.20 -0.49
CA GLU A 81 -12.01 29.12 -0.72
C GLU A 81 -13.05 28.56 -1.70
N LEU A 82 -12.64 27.71 -2.63
CA LEU A 82 -13.53 27.07 -3.62
C LEU A 82 -14.59 26.16 -2.97
N PHE A 83 -14.36 25.69 -1.75
CA PHE A 83 -15.37 24.91 -1.01
C PHE A 83 -16.67 25.69 -0.73
N ASN A 84 -16.64 27.01 -0.80
CA ASN A 84 -17.83 27.85 -0.65
C ASN A 84 -18.64 28.01 -1.94
N ASN A 85 -18.18 27.41 -3.04
CA ASN A 85 -18.83 27.46 -4.34
C ASN A 85 -19.66 26.18 -4.58
N PHE A 86 -20.96 26.35 -4.89
CA PHE A 86 -21.86 25.22 -5.12
C PHE A 86 -21.39 24.30 -6.25
N ALA A 87 -21.01 24.86 -7.40
CA ALA A 87 -20.54 24.07 -8.54
C ALA A 87 -19.31 23.24 -8.17
N MET A 88 -18.40 23.80 -7.36
CA MET A 88 -17.24 23.09 -6.86
C MET A 88 -17.58 21.95 -5.94
N ARG A 89 -18.52 22.13 -5.02
CA ARG A 89 -18.98 21.01 -4.18
C ARG A 89 -19.59 19.90 -5.02
N LEU A 90 -20.34 20.26 -6.06
CA LEU A 90 -20.92 19.26 -6.95
C LEU A 90 -19.83 18.46 -7.71
N GLU A 91 -18.78 19.14 -8.19
CA GLU A 91 -17.62 18.50 -8.81
C GLU A 91 -16.84 17.60 -7.82
N LEU A 92 -16.78 18.03 -6.56
CA LEU A 92 -16.16 17.22 -5.49
C LEU A 92 -16.92 15.94 -5.19
N VAL A 93 -18.24 15.92 -5.35
CA VAL A 93 -19.00 14.66 -5.26
C VAL A 93 -18.52 13.67 -6.31
N ALA A 94 -18.31 14.12 -7.57
CA ALA A 94 -17.77 13.27 -8.62
C ALA A 94 -16.36 12.79 -8.31
N THR A 95 -15.49 13.68 -7.81
CA THR A 95 -14.14 13.33 -7.35
C THR A 95 -14.17 12.31 -6.22
N ALA A 96 -15.03 12.50 -5.22
CA ALA A 96 -15.17 11.58 -4.09
C ALA A 96 -15.62 10.17 -4.55
N PHE A 97 -16.52 10.07 -5.53
CA PHE A 97 -16.85 8.79 -6.16
C PHE A 97 -15.66 8.18 -6.90
N GLY A 98 -14.93 8.98 -7.65
CA GLY A 98 -13.75 8.53 -8.40
C GLY A 98 -12.58 8.07 -7.51
N THR A 99 -12.51 8.61 -6.30
CA THR A 99 -11.52 8.23 -5.27
C THR A 99 -12.07 7.25 -4.22
N HIS A 100 -13.28 6.73 -4.42
CA HIS A 100 -13.97 5.80 -3.51
C HIS A 100 -14.19 6.33 -2.06
N LYS A 101 -14.24 7.63 -1.89
CA LYS A 101 -14.48 8.31 -0.61
C LYS A 101 -15.99 8.54 -0.40
N LEU A 102 -16.76 7.46 -0.26
CA LEU A 102 -18.23 7.52 -0.25
C LEU A 102 -18.81 8.38 0.88
N LEU A 103 -18.16 8.41 2.05
CA LEU A 103 -18.58 9.27 3.15
C LEU A 103 -18.31 10.75 2.89
N MET A 104 -17.20 11.05 2.22
CA MET A 104 -16.96 12.42 1.75
C MET A 104 -18.05 12.84 0.77
N ALA A 105 -18.42 11.97 -0.18
CA ALA A 105 -19.52 12.22 -1.10
C ALA A 105 -20.83 12.48 -0.35
N GLU A 106 -21.17 11.68 0.66
CA GLU A 106 -22.36 11.86 1.49
C GLU A 106 -22.37 13.21 2.21
N LYS A 107 -21.31 13.54 2.95
CA LYS A 107 -21.19 14.82 3.66
C LYS A 107 -21.26 16.02 2.73
N ILE A 108 -20.69 15.91 1.53
CA ILE A 108 -20.77 16.99 0.55
C ILE A 108 -22.21 17.13 0.05
N LEU A 109 -22.89 16.04 -0.30
CA LEU A 109 -24.29 16.05 -0.74
C LEU A 109 -25.19 16.68 0.31
N GLU A 110 -25.09 16.27 1.58
CA GLU A 110 -25.81 16.89 2.70
C GLU A 110 -25.54 18.40 2.80
N SER A 111 -24.30 18.80 2.58
CA SER A 111 -23.91 20.20 2.65
C SER A 111 -24.43 21.07 1.50
N LEU A 112 -24.94 20.47 0.41
CA LEU A 112 -25.47 21.24 -0.72
C LEU A 112 -26.81 21.91 -0.42
N GLU A 113 -27.60 21.39 0.54
CA GLU A 113 -28.93 21.90 0.90
C GLU A 113 -28.90 23.38 1.34
N ILE A 114 -27.77 23.85 1.85
CA ILE A 114 -27.65 25.24 2.32
C ILE A 114 -27.53 26.28 1.19
N PHE A 115 -27.30 25.83 -0.05
CA PHE A 115 -27.10 26.72 -1.19
C PHE A 115 -28.42 27.03 -1.90
N PRO A 116 -28.60 28.30 -2.36
CA PRO A 116 -29.77 28.67 -3.14
C PRO A 116 -29.96 27.86 -4.43
N GLU A 117 -28.86 27.44 -5.02
CA GLU A 117 -28.79 26.68 -6.27
C GLU A 117 -29.29 25.23 -6.13
N TYR A 118 -29.43 24.71 -4.91
CA TYR A 118 -29.81 23.32 -4.62
C TYR A 118 -31.07 22.89 -5.42
N GLN A 119 -32.11 23.72 -5.39
CA GLN A 119 -33.37 23.39 -6.03
C GLN A 119 -33.26 23.31 -7.57
N SER A 120 -32.46 24.16 -8.17
CA SER A 120 -32.25 24.16 -9.63
C SER A 120 -31.40 22.99 -10.12
N HIS A 121 -30.64 22.35 -9.23
CA HIS A 121 -29.77 21.21 -9.54
C HIS A 121 -30.26 19.88 -8.94
N ARG A 122 -31.47 19.86 -8.43
CA ARG A 122 -32.01 18.72 -7.69
C ARG A 122 -31.93 17.40 -8.44
N GLU A 123 -32.18 17.40 -9.74
CA GLU A 123 -32.10 16.20 -10.58
C GLU A 123 -30.67 15.59 -10.58
N ILE A 124 -29.64 16.40 -10.61
CA ILE A 124 -28.25 15.94 -10.60
C ILE A 124 -27.91 15.42 -9.19
N ILE A 125 -28.38 16.10 -8.16
CA ILE A 125 -28.16 15.71 -6.76
C ILE A 125 -28.82 14.35 -6.51
N GLU A 126 -30.10 14.18 -6.87
CA GLU A 126 -30.83 12.92 -6.74
C GLU A 126 -30.13 11.74 -7.47
N ARG A 127 -29.51 12.01 -8.62
CA ARG A 127 -28.68 11.00 -9.32
C ARG A 127 -27.44 10.61 -8.53
N TYR A 128 -26.77 11.57 -7.89
CA TYR A 128 -25.63 11.26 -7.03
C TYR A 128 -26.05 10.54 -5.75
N GLU A 129 -27.17 10.91 -5.14
CA GLU A 129 -27.75 10.22 -3.98
C GLU A 129 -28.12 8.77 -4.33
N ALA A 130 -28.77 8.55 -5.47
CA ALA A 130 -29.08 7.21 -5.96
C ALA A 130 -27.81 6.38 -6.23
N LYS A 131 -26.77 7.00 -6.81
CA LYS A 131 -25.49 6.36 -7.00
C LYS A 131 -24.84 6.01 -5.67
N LEU A 132 -24.85 6.93 -4.70
CA LEU A 132 -24.33 6.69 -3.35
C LEU A 132 -25.05 5.52 -2.67
N ALA A 133 -26.37 5.49 -2.75
CA ALA A 133 -27.16 4.38 -2.22
C ALA A 133 -26.83 3.05 -2.90
N GLN A 134 -26.63 3.06 -4.22
CA GLN A 134 -26.23 1.89 -4.99
C GLN A 134 -24.83 1.41 -4.57
N GLU A 135 -23.84 2.30 -4.49
CA GLU A 135 -22.47 1.96 -4.07
C GLU A 135 -22.45 1.43 -2.62
N LYS A 136 -23.21 2.07 -1.72
CA LYS A 136 -23.35 1.60 -0.33
C LYS A 136 -24.09 0.26 -0.22
N SER A 137 -24.96 -0.08 -1.15
CA SER A 137 -25.69 -1.36 -1.20
C SER A 137 -24.95 -2.45 -1.98
N ALA A 138 -23.87 -2.10 -2.68
CA ALA A 138 -23.10 -3.07 -3.43
C ALA A 138 -22.59 -4.20 -2.51
N PRO A 139 -22.57 -5.45 -2.96
CA PRO A 139 -22.04 -6.55 -2.17
C PRO A 139 -20.55 -6.29 -1.91
N VAL A 140 -20.19 -6.42 -0.66
CA VAL A 140 -18.88 -6.09 -0.14
C VAL A 140 -17.87 -7.15 -0.55
N SER A 141 -16.68 -6.73 -0.96
CA SER A 141 -15.54 -7.64 -1.07
C SER A 141 -15.29 -8.27 0.31
N PRO A 142 -15.15 -9.61 0.40
CA PRO A 142 -14.83 -10.25 1.66
C PRO A 142 -13.54 -9.69 2.26
N THR A 143 -13.46 -9.61 3.58
CA THR A 143 -12.20 -9.26 4.24
C THR A 143 -11.10 -10.25 3.87
N PHE A 144 -9.84 -9.86 3.98
CA PHE A 144 -8.72 -10.78 3.72
C PHE A 144 -8.84 -12.08 4.52
N ALA A 145 -9.23 -11.98 5.79
CA ALA A 145 -9.46 -13.15 6.64
C ALA A 145 -10.55 -14.08 6.10
N GLN A 146 -11.64 -13.51 5.57
CA GLN A 146 -12.71 -14.31 4.93
C GLN A 146 -12.21 -14.96 3.64
N GLN A 147 -11.50 -14.21 2.79
CA GLN A 147 -10.91 -14.72 1.55
C GLN A 147 -9.88 -15.83 1.82
N ALA A 148 -9.05 -15.65 2.83
CA ALA A 148 -8.08 -16.66 3.27
C ALA A 148 -8.78 -17.95 3.74
N ARG A 149 -9.88 -17.82 4.51
CA ARG A 149 -10.68 -18.99 4.93
C ARG A 149 -11.31 -19.70 3.73
N ILE A 150 -11.85 -18.97 2.77
CA ILE A 150 -12.40 -19.55 1.52
C ILE A 150 -11.30 -20.31 0.78
N PHE A 151 -10.11 -19.73 0.64
CA PHE A 151 -8.96 -20.40 0.02
C PHE A 151 -8.64 -21.71 0.73
N TRP A 152 -8.44 -21.68 2.05
CA TRP A 152 -8.05 -22.86 2.80
C TRP A 152 -9.14 -23.93 2.87
N ASN A 153 -10.41 -23.55 2.92
CA ASN A 153 -11.53 -24.50 2.84
C ASN A 153 -11.59 -25.19 1.48
N SER A 154 -11.38 -24.44 0.39
CA SER A 154 -11.27 -25.01 -0.95
C SER A 154 -10.06 -25.96 -1.05
N PHE A 155 -8.92 -25.57 -0.49
CA PHE A 155 -7.73 -26.40 -0.42
C PHE A 155 -8.00 -27.71 0.33
N LEU A 156 -8.56 -27.66 1.54
CA LEU A 156 -8.89 -28.83 2.36
C LEU A 156 -9.84 -29.79 1.65
N SER A 157 -10.80 -29.29 0.88
CA SER A 157 -11.76 -30.13 0.16
C SER A 157 -11.12 -30.96 -0.96
N LEU A 158 -9.97 -30.53 -1.48
CA LEU A 158 -9.31 -31.13 -2.64
C LEU A 158 -8.01 -31.86 -2.28
N GLU A 159 -7.36 -31.49 -1.15
CA GLU A 159 -6.02 -31.98 -0.83
C GLU A 159 -5.93 -33.49 -0.65
N GLY A 160 -6.95 -34.13 -0.07
CA GLY A 160 -7.02 -35.57 0.11
C GLY A 160 -7.03 -36.31 -1.23
N ALA A 161 -7.81 -35.84 -2.21
CA ALA A 161 -7.85 -36.42 -3.55
C ALA A 161 -6.52 -36.20 -4.30
N LEU A 162 -5.88 -35.05 -4.11
CA LEU A 162 -4.55 -34.78 -4.64
C LEU A 162 -3.50 -35.78 -4.08
N ARG A 163 -3.47 -35.93 -2.76
CA ARG A 163 -2.55 -36.86 -2.08
C ARG A 163 -2.76 -38.29 -2.55
N GLU A 164 -4.02 -38.75 -2.58
CA GLU A 164 -4.35 -40.10 -3.07
C GLU A 164 -3.90 -40.32 -4.51
N SER A 165 -4.17 -39.33 -5.38
CA SER A 165 -3.77 -39.39 -6.80
C SER A 165 -2.26 -39.59 -6.95
N VAL A 166 -1.45 -38.83 -6.19
CA VAL A 166 0.02 -38.91 -6.27
C VAL A 166 0.57 -40.13 -5.56
N THR A 167 0.04 -40.49 -4.39
CA THR A 167 0.63 -41.58 -3.56
C THR A 167 0.17 -42.96 -4.01
N THR A 168 -1.12 -43.13 -4.22
CA THR A 168 -1.74 -44.43 -4.51
C THR A 168 -1.82 -44.70 -6.00
N LYS A 169 -2.33 -43.73 -6.76
CA LYS A 169 -2.48 -43.85 -8.23
C LYS A 169 -1.21 -43.55 -9.00
N LYS A 170 -0.15 -43.11 -8.30
CA LYS A 170 1.16 -42.74 -8.89
C LYS A 170 1.09 -41.72 -10.02
N THR A 171 0.08 -40.85 -9.99
CA THR A 171 -0.04 -39.75 -10.95
C THR A 171 1.17 -38.82 -10.80
N PRO A 172 1.80 -38.42 -11.90
CA PRO A 172 2.88 -37.41 -11.83
C PRO A 172 2.41 -36.15 -11.14
N ILE A 173 3.22 -35.63 -10.20
CA ILE A 173 2.84 -34.45 -9.38
C ILE A 173 2.40 -33.27 -10.23
N ALA A 174 3.07 -32.97 -11.35
CA ALA A 174 2.72 -31.90 -12.24
C ALA A 174 1.30 -32.00 -12.84
N LYS A 175 0.86 -33.27 -13.18
CA LYS A 175 -0.52 -33.47 -13.67
C LYS A 175 -1.54 -33.33 -12.56
N ALA A 176 -1.22 -33.82 -11.36
CA ALA A 176 -2.09 -33.68 -10.19
C ALA A 176 -2.20 -32.22 -9.75
N GLU A 177 -1.13 -31.46 -9.85
CA GLU A 177 -1.10 -30.01 -9.59
C GLU A 177 -1.99 -29.24 -10.57
N VAL A 178 -1.91 -29.53 -11.87
CA VAL A 178 -2.77 -28.90 -12.88
C VAL A 178 -4.24 -29.18 -12.59
N TRP A 179 -4.58 -30.44 -12.29
CA TRP A 179 -5.94 -30.78 -11.89
C TRP A 179 -6.39 -30.03 -10.64
N PHE A 180 -5.55 -29.98 -9.62
CA PHE A 180 -5.84 -29.28 -8.36
C PHE A 180 -6.09 -27.78 -8.60
N LYS A 181 -5.21 -27.12 -9.35
CA LYS A 181 -5.37 -25.70 -9.70
C LYS A 181 -6.68 -25.41 -10.44
N ALA A 182 -7.08 -26.31 -11.33
CA ALA A 182 -8.31 -26.16 -12.10
C ALA A 182 -9.60 -26.30 -11.24
N HIS A 183 -9.49 -26.92 -10.06
CA HIS A 183 -10.63 -27.14 -9.15
C HIS A 183 -10.61 -26.22 -7.92
N MET A 184 -9.49 -25.51 -7.68
CA MET A 184 -9.42 -24.52 -6.61
C MET A 184 -10.33 -23.34 -6.95
N ASN A 185 -11.21 -23.03 -6.02
CA ASN A 185 -12.09 -21.87 -6.13
C ASN A 185 -11.76 -20.86 -5.02
N SER A 186 -11.14 -19.76 -5.38
CA SER A 186 -10.81 -18.71 -4.42
C SER A 186 -10.62 -17.37 -5.12
N PRO A 187 -11.21 -16.29 -4.59
CA PRO A 187 -10.98 -14.94 -5.11
C PRO A 187 -9.52 -14.48 -4.97
N LEU A 188 -8.73 -15.10 -4.08
CA LEU A 188 -7.30 -14.81 -3.95
C LEU A 188 -6.45 -15.39 -5.09
N LEU A 189 -7.01 -16.26 -5.94
CA LEU A 189 -6.29 -16.84 -7.08
C LEU A 189 -6.43 -16.02 -8.36
N ASP A 190 -7.36 -15.08 -8.41
CA ASP A 190 -7.57 -14.18 -9.53
C ASP A 190 -7.21 -12.75 -9.10
N PRO A 191 -6.08 -12.37 -9.12
CA PRO A 191 -4.86 -12.34 -9.93
C PRO A 191 -3.62 -12.76 -9.12
N PRO A 192 -2.58 -12.49 -9.48
CA PRO A 192 -1.28 -12.76 -9.99
C PRO A 192 -0.34 -13.50 -9.05
N PHE A 193 -0.73 -14.18 -7.98
CA PHE A 193 0.22 -15.05 -7.32
C PHE A 193 0.03 -16.50 -7.75
N SER A 194 1.14 -17.11 -8.09
CA SER A 194 1.19 -18.53 -8.42
C SER A 194 1.61 -19.32 -7.19
N TYR A 195 1.30 -20.60 -7.21
CA TYR A 195 1.84 -21.53 -6.24
C TYR A 195 2.31 -22.81 -6.95
N SER A 196 3.23 -23.51 -6.33
CA SER A 196 3.68 -24.82 -6.78
C SER A 196 3.51 -25.86 -5.68
N ILE A 197 3.34 -27.11 -6.11
CA ILE A 197 3.23 -28.26 -5.23
C ILE A 197 4.38 -29.21 -5.52
N GLU A 198 5.15 -29.54 -4.49
CA GLU A 198 6.22 -30.52 -4.57
C GLU A 198 5.98 -31.67 -3.57
N ARG A 199 6.50 -32.85 -3.86
CA ARG A 199 6.51 -33.97 -2.92
C ARG A 199 7.93 -34.23 -2.46
N LYS A 200 8.15 -34.19 -1.16
CA LYS A 200 9.44 -34.49 -0.54
C LYS A 200 9.27 -35.63 0.48
N ARG A 201 9.74 -36.81 0.14
CA ARG A 201 9.53 -38.04 0.96
C ARG A 201 8.03 -38.29 1.16
N ASN A 202 7.55 -38.23 2.40
CA ASN A 202 6.15 -38.50 2.77
C ASN A 202 5.30 -37.22 2.95
N ARG A 203 5.87 -36.05 2.68
CA ARG A 203 5.18 -34.74 2.83
C ARG A 203 5.03 -34.04 1.49
N PHE A 204 4.05 -33.22 1.40
CA PHE A 204 3.86 -32.28 0.30
C PHE A 204 4.30 -30.88 0.74
N ILE A 205 4.86 -30.12 -0.17
CA ILE A 205 5.23 -28.73 0.04
C ILE A 205 4.36 -27.89 -0.87
N LEU A 206 3.57 -27.00 -0.28
CA LEU A 206 2.86 -25.94 -1.00
C LEU A 206 3.72 -24.67 -0.89
N THR A 207 4.27 -24.23 -2.01
CA THR A 207 5.06 -23.00 -2.07
C THR A 207 4.27 -21.91 -2.77
N PHE A 208 3.94 -20.86 -2.06
CA PHE A 208 3.42 -19.62 -2.66
C PHE A 208 4.56 -18.84 -3.30
N LEU A 209 4.39 -18.44 -4.55
CA LEU A 209 5.40 -17.73 -5.32
C LEU A 209 4.99 -16.25 -5.46
N PRO A 210 5.60 -15.34 -4.70
CA PRO A 210 5.34 -13.93 -4.86
C PRO A 210 5.84 -13.48 -6.23
N ASN A 211 5.08 -12.61 -6.88
CA ASN A 211 5.64 -11.83 -7.96
C ASN A 211 6.66 -10.86 -7.37
N ASN A 212 7.51 -10.27 -8.18
CA ASN A 212 8.65 -9.43 -7.78
C ASN A 212 8.31 -8.20 -6.91
N TRP A 213 7.22 -8.25 -6.19
CA TRP A 213 6.69 -7.17 -5.38
C TRP A 213 6.60 -7.58 -3.91
N GLY A 214 7.28 -6.84 -3.04
CA GLY A 214 7.35 -7.14 -1.60
C GLY A 214 5.99 -7.20 -0.92
N LEU A 215 5.01 -6.45 -1.43
CA LEU A 215 3.64 -6.50 -0.95
C LEU A 215 2.97 -7.86 -1.19
N HIS A 216 3.18 -8.50 -2.35
CA HIS A 216 2.69 -9.86 -2.60
C HIS A 216 3.30 -10.85 -1.61
N TYR A 217 4.58 -10.70 -1.29
CA TYR A 217 5.22 -11.54 -0.28
C TYR A 217 4.51 -11.40 1.07
N CYS A 218 4.20 -10.17 1.49
CA CYS A 218 3.45 -9.90 2.71
C CYS A 218 2.06 -10.55 2.72
N LEU A 219 1.29 -10.40 1.63
CA LEU A 219 -0.03 -11.02 1.50
C LEU A 219 0.04 -12.54 1.61
N LEU A 220 1.04 -13.15 0.97
CA LEU A 220 1.24 -14.60 0.98
C LEU A 220 1.74 -15.10 2.34
N GLU A 221 2.59 -14.35 3.05
CA GLU A 221 2.93 -14.66 4.44
C GLU A 221 1.69 -14.66 5.33
N GLN A 222 0.81 -13.68 5.15
CA GLN A 222 -0.45 -13.66 5.91
C GLN A 222 -1.36 -14.82 5.50
N LEU A 223 -1.53 -15.12 4.22
CA LEU A 223 -2.31 -16.26 3.76
C LEU A 223 -1.78 -17.57 4.38
N ALA A 224 -0.47 -17.76 4.42
CA ALA A 224 0.15 -18.92 5.04
C ALA A 224 -0.16 -19.04 6.54
N ARG A 225 -0.25 -17.92 7.27
CA ARG A 225 -0.61 -17.90 8.69
C ARG A 225 -2.06 -18.31 8.97
N TYR A 226 -2.95 -18.16 7.98
CA TYR A 226 -4.34 -18.64 8.07
C TYR A 226 -4.48 -20.14 7.75
N ALA A 227 -3.39 -20.84 7.43
CA ALA A 227 -3.43 -22.25 7.15
C ALA A 227 -3.95 -23.05 8.36
N PRO A 228 -4.95 -23.94 8.16
CA PRO A 228 -5.43 -24.79 9.23
C PRO A 228 -4.34 -25.70 9.78
N GLU A 229 -4.28 -25.83 11.09
CA GLU A 229 -3.30 -26.67 11.78
C GLU A 229 -3.34 -28.14 11.32
N SER A 230 -4.52 -28.64 10.95
CA SER A 230 -4.73 -29.99 10.42
C SER A 230 -3.90 -30.29 9.16
N LEU A 231 -3.50 -29.29 8.39
CA LEU A 231 -2.64 -29.47 7.23
C LEU A 231 -1.20 -29.84 7.62
N SER A 232 -0.74 -29.46 8.79
CA SER A 232 0.64 -29.69 9.25
C SER A 232 1.06 -31.15 9.31
N GLU A 233 0.11 -32.09 9.33
CA GLU A 233 0.40 -33.53 9.30
C GLU A 233 1.00 -33.97 7.96
N HIS A 234 0.53 -33.39 6.86
CA HIS A 234 0.89 -33.85 5.52
C HIS A 234 1.56 -32.78 4.66
N TRP A 235 1.42 -31.50 5.04
CA TRP A 235 1.84 -30.36 4.26
C TRP A 235 2.84 -29.49 5.01
N ASP A 236 3.85 -29.04 4.28
CA ASP A 236 4.68 -27.90 4.64
C ASP A 236 4.26 -26.71 3.76
N ILE A 237 4.04 -25.55 4.36
CA ILE A 237 3.62 -24.35 3.65
C ILE A 237 4.78 -23.36 3.64
N ALA A 238 5.22 -22.96 2.47
CA ALA A 238 6.32 -22.03 2.26
C ALA A 238 5.87 -20.82 1.45
N VAL A 239 6.52 -19.68 1.69
CA VAL A 239 6.32 -18.47 0.91
C VAL A 239 7.63 -18.05 0.29
N GLY A 240 7.62 -17.93 -1.03
CA GLY A 240 8.82 -17.66 -1.81
C GLY A 240 9.75 -18.88 -1.90
N VAL A 241 10.89 -18.63 -2.47
CA VAL A 241 11.92 -19.65 -2.70
C VAL A 241 12.87 -19.69 -1.52
N GLU A 242 13.08 -20.87 -0.97
CA GLU A 242 14.16 -21.12 -0.01
C GLU A 242 15.53 -21.08 -0.72
N PRO A 243 16.59 -20.60 -0.04
CA PRO A 243 17.94 -20.59 -0.61
C PRO A 243 18.37 -21.99 -1.08
N LYS A 244 18.52 -22.15 -2.39
CA LYS A 244 18.96 -23.39 -3.01
C LYS A 244 19.58 -23.14 -4.38
N LEU A 245 20.88 -23.36 -4.49
CA LEU A 245 21.58 -23.18 -5.76
C LEU A 245 20.94 -24.03 -6.87
N LYS A 246 20.43 -23.37 -7.91
CA LYS A 246 19.96 -24.01 -9.15
C LYS A 246 20.99 -23.89 -10.25
N LYS A 247 21.26 -24.99 -10.95
CA LYS A 247 22.16 -25.02 -12.10
C LYS A 247 21.51 -24.45 -13.36
N SER A 248 20.20 -24.53 -13.45
CA SER A 248 19.40 -24.00 -14.57
C SER A 248 17.98 -23.66 -14.15
N LEU A 249 17.35 -22.78 -14.92
CA LEU A 249 15.97 -22.35 -14.77
C LEU A 249 15.28 -22.40 -16.13
N SER A 250 14.14 -23.05 -16.21
CA SER A 250 13.24 -22.91 -17.37
C SER A 250 12.31 -21.73 -17.16
N TYR A 251 12.33 -20.77 -18.08
CA TYR A 251 11.53 -19.56 -18.03
C TYR A 251 11.08 -19.18 -19.45
N GLU A 252 9.79 -18.92 -19.64
CA GLU A 252 9.18 -18.58 -20.94
C GLU A 252 9.61 -19.54 -22.09
N GLY A 253 9.55 -20.86 -21.80
CA GLY A 253 9.87 -21.90 -22.78
C GLY A 253 11.35 -22.09 -23.12
N LYS A 254 12.25 -21.30 -22.52
CA LYS A 254 13.70 -21.38 -22.69
C LYS A 254 14.38 -21.82 -21.40
N THR A 255 15.47 -22.58 -21.50
CA THR A 255 16.28 -22.97 -20.36
C THR A 255 17.51 -22.08 -20.28
N TYR A 256 17.70 -21.45 -19.14
CA TYR A 256 18.83 -20.58 -18.82
C TYR A 256 19.71 -21.27 -17.79
N ARG A 257 21.01 -21.31 -18.04
CA ARG A 257 21.97 -21.94 -17.15
C ARG A 257 22.62 -20.92 -16.23
N ARG A 258 22.89 -21.30 -14.97
CA ARG A 258 23.51 -20.40 -13.99
C ARG A 258 24.90 -19.91 -14.42
N ASP A 259 25.66 -20.75 -15.09
CA ASP A 259 27.00 -20.43 -15.59
C ASP A 259 27.01 -19.49 -16.82
N GLU A 260 25.87 -19.19 -17.40
CA GLU A 260 25.68 -18.18 -18.44
C GLU A 260 25.56 -16.75 -17.89
N PHE A 261 25.45 -16.62 -16.55
CA PHE A 261 25.30 -15.33 -15.86
C PHE A 261 26.40 -15.14 -14.83
N SER A 262 26.97 -13.95 -14.81
CA SER A 262 27.76 -13.46 -13.69
C SER A 262 26.87 -12.61 -12.82
N LEU A 263 26.75 -12.99 -11.55
CA LEU A 263 25.88 -12.37 -10.56
C LEU A 263 26.72 -11.92 -9.38
N TRP A 264 26.59 -10.66 -8.99
CA TRP A 264 27.26 -10.17 -7.79
C TRP A 264 26.47 -9.05 -7.13
N VAL A 265 26.84 -8.70 -5.89
CA VAL A 265 26.21 -7.64 -5.13
C VAL A 265 27.16 -6.49 -4.89
N ASN A 266 26.60 -5.28 -4.95
CA ASN A 266 27.27 -4.06 -4.59
C ASN A 266 26.61 -3.47 -3.33
N PRO A 267 27.34 -3.32 -2.21
CA PRO A 267 26.75 -2.80 -0.98
C PRO A 267 26.37 -1.33 -1.14
N ILE A 268 25.18 -0.98 -0.70
CA ILE A 268 24.70 0.41 -0.61
C ILE A 268 24.86 0.90 0.83
N ASN A 269 24.56 0.05 1.80
CA ASN A 269 24.76 0.27 3.23
C ASN A 269 24.76 -1.09 3.97
N ASP A 270 24.77 -1.08 5.29
CA ASP A 270 24.84 -2.28 6.15
C ASP A 270 23.61 -3.22 5.99
N ILE A 271 22.54 -2.78 5.35
CA ILE A 271 21.27 -3.54 5.20
C ILE A 271 20.98 -3.85 3.74
N PHE A 272 21.29 -2.93 2.82
CA PHE A 272 20.86 -2.98 1.44
C PHE A 272 22.01 -3.07 0.46
N CYS A 273 21.77 -3.83 -0.60
CA CYS A 273 22.67 -3.96 -1.72
C CYS A 273 21.93 -3.88 -3.06
N GLU A 274 22.70 -3.67 -4.10
CA GLU A 274 22.29 -3.73 -5.48
C GLU A 274 22.72 -5.08 -6.04
N LEU A 275 21.83 -5.76 -6.78
CA LEU A 275 22.20 -6.95 -7.56
C LEU A 275 22.67 -6.50 -8.94
N ILE A 276 23.86 -6.95 -9.32
CA ILE A 276 24.40 -6.69 -10.65
C ILE A 276 24.40 -7.98 -11.45
N ILE A 277 23.89 -7.90 -12.68
CA ILE A 277 23.79 -9.02 -13.60
C ILE A 277 24.52 -8.70 -14.89
N TRP A 278 25.35 -9.62 -15.31
CA TRP A 278 26.01 -9.61 -16.61
C TRP A 278 25.97 -10.98 -17.28
N SER A 279 25.97 -11.00 -18.60
CA SER A 279 26.06 -12.24 -19.38
C SER A 279 26.89 -12.02 -20.64
N GLU A 280 27.74 -12.98 -20.99
CA GLU A 280 28.37 -13.04 -22.30
C GLU A 280 27.47 -13.61 -23.38
N VAL A 281 26.48 -14.39 -22.97
CA VAL A 281 25.59 -15.15 -23.86
C VAL A 281 24.40 -14.31 -24.30
N TYR A 282 23.91 -13.43 -23.40
CA TYR A 282 22.68 -12.68 -23.59
C TYR A 282 22.94 -11.17 -23.57
N ASP A 283 22.35 -10.44 -24.52
CA ASP A 283 22.25 -8.97 -24.41
C ASP A 283 21.07 -8.63 -23.49
N LEU A 284 21.36 -8.54 -22.18
CA LEU A 284 20.37 -8.31 -21.14
C LEU A 284 19.62 -6.96 -21.28
N SER A 285 20.18 -6.03 -22.07
CA SER A 285 19.50 -4.76 -22.35
C SER A 285 18.37 -4.91 -23.38
N LYS A 286 18.35 -6.01 -24.13
CA LYS A 286 17.39 -6.31 -25.20
C LYS A 286 16.58 -7.59 -24.95
N ASP A 287 17.03 -8.46 -24.04
CA ASP A 287 16.37 -9.72 -23.69
C ASP A 287 15.86 -9.65 -22.22
N PRO A 288 14.64 -9.10 -21.99
CA PRO A 288 14.07 -8.98 -20.65
C PRO A 288 13.82 -10.36 -20.00
N ASN A 289 13.62 -11.42 -20.81
CA ASN A 289 13.43 -12.76 -20.28
C ASN A 289 14.74 -13.33 -19.73
N ALA A 290 15.86 -13.07 -20.39
CA ALA A 290 17.19 -13.45 -19.89
C ALA A 290 17.56 -12.66 -18.63
N LEU A 291 17.25 -11.36 -18.58
CA LEU A 291 17.45 -10.54 -17.38
C LEU A 291 16.65 -11.09 -16.19
N GLU A 292 15.36 -11.38 -16.40
CA GLU A 292 14.50 -11.94 -15.35
C GLU A 292 14.96 -13.35 -14.93
N ALA A 293 15.42 -14.18 -15.87
CA ALA A 293 16.00 -15.49 -15.55
C ALA A 293 17.26 -15.34 -14.67
N GLY A 294 18.15 -14.39 -14.98
CA GLY A 294 19.33 -14.09 -14.16
C GLY A 294 18.95 -13.64 -12.74
N ARG A 295 17.95 -12.76 -12.63
CA ARG A 295 17.42 -12.29 -11.35
C ARG A 295 16.84 -13.44 -10.52
N ARG A 296 16.05 -14.32 -11.13
CA ARG A 296 15.48 -15.51 -10.46
C ARG A 296 16.54 -16.52 -10.04
N LEU A 297 17.61 -16.67 -10.83
CA LEU A 297 18.75 -17.51 -10.44
C LEU A 297 19.44 -16.96 -9.18
N ALA A 298 19.61 -15.62 -9.08
CA ALA A 298 20.10 -15.00 -7.87
C ALA A 298 19.12 -15.21 -6.68
N GLU A 299 17.80 -15.06 -6.92
CA GLU A 299 16.78 -15.32 -5.91
C GLU A 299 16.85 -16.75 -5.36
N TYR A 300 17.12 -17.74 -6.21
CA TYR A 300 17.35 -19.11 -5.74
C TYR A 300 18.62 -19.26 -4.88
N GLU A 301 19.62 -18.40 -5.05
CA GLU A 301 20.83 -18.45 -4.21
C GLU A 301 20.61 -17.87 -2.82
N ILE A 302 19.82 -16.79 -2.70
CA ILE A 302 19.67 -16.03 -1.46
C ILE A 302 18.28 -16.14 -0.82
N GLY A 303 17.32 -16.71 -1.54
CA GLY A 303 15.90 -16.82 -1.12
C GLY A 303 15.09 -15.57 -1.42
N SER A 304 13.77 -15.78 -1.64
CA SER A 304 12.85 -14.68 -1.98
C SER A 304 12.80 -13.60 -0.90
N LYS A 305 12.80 -13.97 0.38
CA LYS A 305 12.77 -13.01 1.48
C LYS A 305 13.96 -12.07 1.44
N THR A 306 15.17 -12.60 1.27
CA THR A 306 16.39 -11.79 1.16
C THR A 306 16.36 -10.93 -0.12
N MET A 307 15.97 -11.53 -1.24
CA MET A 307 15.86 -10.83 -2.53
C MET A 307 14.94 -9.62 -2.45
N LEU A 308 13.75 -9.78 -1.86
CA LEU A 308 12.76 -8.71 -1.73
C LEU A 308 13.06 -7.72 -0.60
N SER A 309 13.90 -8.10 0.37
CA SER A 309 14.20 -7.30 1.55
C SER A 309 15.48 -6.50 1.44
N GLN A 310 16.51 -7.07 0.85
CA GLN A 310 17.87 -6.49 0.86
C GLN A 310 18.35 -6.05 -0.52
N ILE A 311 17.76 -6.59 -1.61
CA ILE A 311 18.08 -6.14 -2.97
C ILE A 311 17.09 -5.04 -3.36
N ILE A 312 17.54 -3.78 -3.33
CA ILE A 312 16.67 -2.64 -3.63
C ILE A 312 16.60 -2.30 -5.11
N GLN A 313 17.59 -2.73 -5.88
CA GLN A 313 17.58 -2.59 -7.35
C GLN A 313 18.42 -3.67 -8.02
N THR A 314 18.09 -3.93 -9.28
CA THR A 314 18.88 -4.79 -10.16
C THR A 314 19.41 -3.96 -11.31
N ARG A 315 20.71 -4.06 -11.55
CA ARG A 315 21.40 -3.33 -12.63
C ARG A 315 22.08 -4.29 -13.59
N VAL A 316 21.97 -3.99 -14.86
CA VAL A 316 22.75 -4.65 -15.91
C VAL A 316 24.06 -3.88 -16.10
N GLU A 317 25.18 -4.58 -16.04
CA GLU A 317 26.47 -3.98 -16.29
C GLU A 317 27.14 -4.61 -17.53
N LYS A 318 27.79 -3.78 -18.34
CA LYS A 318 28.64 -4.26 -19.43
C LYS A 318 30.09 -4.33 -18.94
N ILE A 319 30.61 -5.53 -18.85
CA ILE A 319 31.98 -5.76 -18.39
C ILE A 319 32.88 -5.99 -19.60
N THR A 320 33.96 -5.25 -19.65
CA THR A 320 35.03 -5.39 -20.66
C THR A 320 36.20 -6.25 -20.16
N ASP A 321 36.38 -6.36 -18.85
CA ASP A 321 37.41 -7.20 -18.21
C ASP A 321 36.79 -8.17 -17.20
N ARG A 322 36.83 -9.46 -17.49
CA ARG A 322 36.30 -10.52 -16.60
C ARG A 322 36.94 -10.53 -15.20
N ARG A 323 38.15 -10.02 -15.06
CA ARG A 323 38.83 -9.95 -13.74
C ARG A 323 38.20 -8.94 -12.79
N ALA A 324 37.32 -8.08 -13.30
CA ALA A 324 36.53 -7.15 -12.47
C ALA A 324 35.30 -7.80 -11.82
N ILE A 325 34.96 -9.05 -12.20
CA ILE A 325 33.79 -9.75 -11.65
C ILE A 325 34.23 -10.44 -10.36
N PRO A 326 33.53 -10.19 -9.23
CA PRO A 326 33.79 -10.92 -8.01
C PRO A 326 33.52 -12.41 -8.17
N ASP A 327 34.42 -13.25 -7.67
CA ASP A 327 34.23 -14.69 -7.63
C ASP A 327 33.19 -15.09 -6.58
N GLY A 328 32.57 -16.25 -6.77
CA GLY A 328 31.68 -16.87 -5.78
C GLY A 328 30.19 -16.66 -6.06
N LYS A 329 29.38 -17.25 -5.20
CA LYS A 329 27.93 -17.13 -5.25
C LYS A 329 27.48 -15.82 -4.63
N VAL A 330 26.31 -15.34 -5.02
CA VAL A 330 25.71 -14.12 -4.45
C VAL A 330 25.56 -14.26 -2.93
N SER A 331 25.15 -15.43 -2.43
CA SER A 331 25.05 -15.70 -0.99
C SER A 331 26.40 -15.57 -0.27
N GLU A 332 27.46 -16.15 -0.83
CA GLU A 332 28.83 -16.09 -0.27
C GLU A 332 29.36 -14.63 -0.25
N GLN A 333 29.07 -13.86 -1.29
CA GLN A 333 29.45 -12.45 -1.37
C GLN A 333 28.68 -11.62 -0.32
N MET A 334 27.38 -11.86 -0.16
CA MET A 334 26.56 -11.16 0.85
C MET A 334 27.06 -11.47 2.28
N GLU A 335 27.35 -12.74 2.59
CA GLU A 335 27.91 -13.13 3.89
C GLU A 335 29.28 -12.49 4.13
N PHE A 336 30.15 -12.45 3.12
CA PHE A 336 31.46 -11.79 3.20
C PHE A 336 31.32 -10.28 3.48
N LEU A 337 30.29 -9.64 2.94
CA LEU A 337 29.97 -8.24 3.19
C LEU A 337 29.26 -8.01 4.53
N GLY A 338 28.99 -9.07 5.32
CA GLY A 338 28.38 -9.00 6.64
C GLY A 338 26.86 -9.08 6.66
N TYR A 339 26.22 -9.32 5.52
CA TYR A 339 24.78 -9.56 5.49
C TYR A 339 24.44 -10.94 6.08
N LYS A 340 23.39 -10.98 6.91
CA LYS A 340 22.92 -12.23 7.50
C LYS A 340 21.92 -12.91 6.58
N LEU A 341 22.19 -14.16 6.23
CA LEU A 341 21.32 -14.99 5.40
C LEU A 341 20.83 -16.23 6.18
N PRO A 342 19.55 -16.62 6.09
CA PRO A 342 18.46 -15.82 5.52
C PRO A 342 18.20 -14.57 6.38
N PHE A 343 17.73 -13.50 5.76
CA PHE A 343 17.44 -12.27 6.48
C PHE A 343 16.35 -12.51 7.53
N GLN A 344 16.69 -12.22 8.77
CA GLN A 344 15.77 -12.32 9.91
C GLN A 344 15.53 -10.94 10.47
N GLY A 345 14.41 -10.35 10.14
CA GLY A 345 14.07 -9.02 10.64
C GLY A 345 13.14 -8.26 9.71
N VAL A 346 12.90 -7.01 10.05
CA VAL A 346 12.22 -6.03 9.21
C VAL A 346 13.29 -5.05 8.72
N PRO A 347 13.73 -5.11 7.47
CA PRO A 347 14.68 -4.14 6.96
C PRO A 347 13.99 -2.80 6.85
N LEU A 348 14.60 -1.77 7.41
CA LEU A 348 14.09 -0.41 7.35
C LEU A 348 15.01 0.42 6.47
N LEU A 349 14.54 0.76 5.29
CA LEU A 349 15.23 1.70 4.41
C LEU A 349 14.94 3.13 4.84
N GLN A 350 15.97 3.86 5.23
CA GLN A 350 15.86 5.26 5.59
C GLN A 350 15.99 6.13 4.34
N MET A 351 14.94 6.90 4.05
CA MET A 351 14.91 7.84 2.93
C MET A 351 14.47 9.23 3.42
N LYS A 352 14.99 10.28 2.77
CA LYS A 352 14.41 11.62 2.89
C LYS A 352 13.42 11.81 1.76
N LEU A 353 12.14 11.92 2.08
CA LEU A 353 11.14 12.29 1.10
C LEU A 353 11.20 13.80 0.85
N LYS A 354 11.43 14.18 -0.40
CA LYS A 354 11.13 15.54 -0.86
C LYS A 354 9.67 15.58 -1.23
N ILE A 355 8.86 16.18 -0.37
CA ILE A 355 7.47 16.41 -0.67
C ILE A 355 7.36 17.75 -1.38
N ASN A 356 7.01 17.70 -2.65
CA ASN A 356 6.88 18.90 -3.47
C ASN A 356 5.56 19.67 -3.23
N ASN A 357 4.66 19.14 -2.41
CA ASN A 357 3.40 19.80 -2.08
C ASN A 357 3.54 20.60 -0.78
N PRO A 358 3.55 21.96 -0.82
CA PRO A 358 3.70 22.80 0.36
C PRO A 358 2.50 22.72 1.33
N ASN A 359 1.36 22.19 0.87
CA ASN A 359 0.14 22.04 1.67
C ASN A 359 -0.07 20.59 2.16
N ALA A 360 0.81 19.67 1.79
CA ALA A 360 0.75 18.36 2.38
C ALA A 360 0.97 18.50 3.90
N ARG A 361 0.06 17.96 4.71
CA ARG A 361 0.25 17.86 6.17
C ARG A 361 1.50 17.03 6.54
N ILE A 362 2.15 16.51 5.55
CA ILE A 362 3.39 15.77 5.63
C ILE A 362 4.53 16.80 5.69
N ASP A 363 5.25 16.82 6.77
CA ASP A 363 6.40 17.68 7.00
C ASP A 363 7.43 17.54 5.86
N PRO A 364 7.85 18.63 5.18
CA PRO A 364 8.84 18.57 4.10
C PRO A 364 10.22 18.06 4.54
N ASN A 365 10.46 17.98 5.85
CA ASN A 365 11.67 17.40 6.43
C ASN A 365 11.46 15.95 6.91
N GLN A 366 10.42 15.30 6.47
CA GLN A 366 10.06 13.97 6.91
C GLN A 366 11.14 12.94 6.60
N MET A 367 11.58 12.22 7.62
CA MET A 367 12.37 11.00 7.48
C MET A 367 11.43 9.81 7.32
N VAL A 368 11.69 8.99 6.32
CA VAL A 368 10.92 7.78 6.05
C VAL A 368 11.79 6.56 6.26
N MET A 369 11.26 5.59 6.95
CA MET A 369 11.82 4.26 7.05
C MET A 369 10.80 3.27 6.49
N SER A 370 11.11 2.70 5.34
CA SER A 370 10.26 1.71 4.69
C SER A 370 10.68 0.30 5.11
N SER A 371 9.68 -0.56 5.33
CA SER A 371 9.91 -1.98 5.57
C SER A 371 10.20 -2.72 4.26
N THR A 372 10.42 -4.03 4.39
CA THR A 372 10.52 -5.01 3.29
C THR A 372 9.46 -4.84 2.21
N TYR A 373 8.29 -4.34 2.57
CA TYR A 373 7.14 -4.23 1.67
C TYR A 373 7.19 -2.99 0.77
N ASN A 374 8.16 -2.10 1.02
CA ASN A 374 8.46 -0.91 0.22
C ASN A 374 7.24 -0.08 -0.20
N LEU A 375 6.24 0.02 0.68
CA LEU A 375 5.00 0.77 0.42
C LEU A 375 5.27 2.24 0.07
N HIS A 376 6.35 2.80 0.62
CA HIS A 376 6.68 4.21 0.45
C HIS A 376 7.31 4.53 -0.91
N ALA A 377 7.94 3.56 -1.60
CA ALA A 377 8.43 3.78 -2.96
C ALA A 377 7.25 4.01 -3.91
N ASN A 378 6.20 3.20 -3.78
CA ASN A 378 4.98 3.36 -4.56
C ASN A 378 4.23 4.64 -4.19
N TRP A 379 4.32 5.08 -2.94
CA TRP A 379 3.63 6.27 -2.47
C TRP A 379 4.30 7.58 -2.91
N GLY A 380 5.63 7.63 -2.89
CA GLY A 380 6.40 8.80 -3.37
C GLY A 380 6.27 9.05 -4.87
N GLU A 381 5.92 8.02 -5.63
CA GLU A 381 5.68 8.07 -7.08
C GLU A 381 4.19 8.28 -7.45
N GLY A 382 3.30 8.43 -6.45
CA GLY A 382 1.88 8.69 -6.69
C GLY A 382 1.06 7.44 -7.05
N ASP A 383 1.60 6.24 -6.87
CA ASP A 383 0.87 4.99 -7.11
C ASP A 383 0.00 4.59 -5.91
N LEU A 384 -0.80 5.55 -5.45
CA LEU A 384 -1.82 5.34 -4.44
C LEU A 384 -2.84 4.27 -4.89
N TYR A 385 -3.04 4.15 -6.21
CA TYR A 385 -3.93 3.15 -6.80
C TYR A 385 -3.48 1.71 -6.50
N ALA A 386 -2.18 1.43 -6.50
CA ALA A 386 -1.67 0.12 -6.11
C ALA A 386 -2.04 -0.23 -4.65
N LEU A 387 -2.05 0.77 -3.76
CA LEU A 387 -2.48 0.59 -2.37
C LEU A 387 -3.99 0.39 -2.26
N LEU A 388 -4.77 1.10 -3.07
CA LEU A 388 -6.23 0.93 -3.10
C LEU A 388 -6.65 -0.41 -3.69
N ASN A 389 -5.88 -0.96 -4.62
CA ASN A 389 -6.10 -2.33 -5.10
C ASN A 389 -6.02 -3.39 -3.99
N LEU A 390 -5.32 -3.10 -2.88
CA LEU A 390 -5.30 -3.98 -1.72
C LEU A 390 -6.68 -4.16 -1.09
N VAL A 391 -7.54 -3.17 -1.19
CA VAL A 391 -8.92 -3.25 -0.71
C VAL A 391 -9.68 -4.37 -1.43
N ASN A 392 -9.37 -4.63 -2.70
CA ASN A 392 -9.95 -5.75 -3.46
C ASN A 392 -9.54 -7.12 -2.88
N PHE A 393 -8.40 -7.18 -2.20
CA PHE A 393 -7.95 -8.36 -1.44
C PHE A 393 -8.45 -8.37 0.00
N GLY A 394 -9.28 -7.39 0.39
CA GLY A 394 -9.77 -7.24 1.76
C GLY A 394 -8.71 -6.74 2.74
N VAL A 395 -7.67 -6.09 2.24
CA VAL A 395 -6.60 -5.48 3.04
C VAL A 395 -6.79 -3.97 3.08
N ILE A 396 -6.72 -3.38 4.26
CA ILE A 396 -6.93 -1.94 4.45
C ILE A 396 -5.59 -1.29 4.80
N PRO A 397 -5.03 -0.43 3.94
CA PRO A 397 -3.87 0.39 4.27
C PRO A 397 -4.26 1.47 5.28
N MET A 398 -3.59 1.48 6.42
CA MET A 398 -3.83 2.43 7.50
C MET A 398 -2.52 3.02 8.02
N THR A 399 -2.63 4.05 8.82
CA THR A 399 -1.50 4.61 9.54
C THR A 399 -1.88 4.92 10.98
N ILE A 400 -0.93 4.74 11.89
CA ILE A 400 -1.06 5.15 13.29
C ILE A 400 -0.31 6.47 13.42
N GLU A 401 -1.02 7.53 13.74
CA GLU A 401 -0.45 8.83 14.04
C GLU A 401 -0.14 8.95 15.53
N ILE A 402 1.07 9.40 15.83
CA ILE A 402 1.54 9.65 17.20
C ILE A 402 2.06 11.09 17.25
N PRO A 403 1.28 12.03 17.82
CA PRO A 403 1.69 13.42 17.95
C PRO A 403 2.88 13.60 18.87
N HIS A 404 3.88 14.38 18.46
CA HIS A 404 5.07 14.65 19.27
C HIS A 404 4.84 15.66 20.39
N ARG A 405 3.71 16.42 20.35
CA ARG A 405 3.38 17.41 21.39
C ARG A 405 3.39 16.83 22.81
N GLN A 406 3.02 15.54 22.94
CA GLN A 406 3.01 14.83 24.22
C GLN A 406 4.40 14.59 24.82
N TRP A 407 5.46 14.76 24.03
CA TRP A 407 6.84 14.48 24.45
C TRP A 407 7.71 15.73 24.56
N PHE A 408 7.19 16.91 24.15
CA PHE A 408 7.91 18.15 24.35
C PHE A 408 8.05 18.47 25.86
N PRO A 409 9.17 19.06 26.26
CA PRO A 409 9.31 19.57 27.62
C PRO A 409 8.22 20.61 27.93
N GLU A 410 7.86 20.71 29.21
CA GLU A 410 6.85 21.67 29.67
C GLU A 410 7.10 23.10 29.14
N GLY A 411 6.07 23.73 28.64
CA GLY A 411 6.12 25.07 28.03
C GLY A 411 6.78 25.12 26.65
N LYS A 412 7.01 23.98 25.98
CA LYS A 412 7.51 23.88 24.62
C LYS A 412 6.50 23.15 23.73
N SER A 413 6.36 23.60 22.48
CA SER A 413 5.40 23.02 21.52
C SER A 413 5.98 22.70 20.15
N SER A 414 7.21 23.13 19.89
CA SER A 414 7.86 22.91 18.59
C SER A 414 9.37 22.74 18.70
N LEU A 415 10.00 22.18 17.67
CA LEU A 415 11.46 22.09 17.57
C LEU A 415 12.16 23.45 17.54
N LYS A 416 11.44 24.52 17.16
CA LYS A 416 11.98 25.89 17.16
C LYS A 416 12.21 26.40 18.59
N ASP A 417 11.48 25.86 19.56
CA ASP A 417 11.61 26.19 20.98
C ASP A 417 12.81 25.53 21.66
N LEU A 418 13.43 24.56 20.98
CA LEU A 418 14.58 23.81 21.45
C LEU A 418 15.86 24.25 20.73
N ARG A 419 16.96 24.39 21.47
CA ARG A 419 18.26 24.81 20.92
C ARG A 419 19.40 23.91 21.37
N GLY A 420 20.42 23.80 20.52
CA GLY A 420 21.67 23.08 20.83
C GLY A 420 21.43 21.65 21.30
N ALA A 421 22.12 21.23 22.33
CA ALA A 421 22.07 19.87 22.86
C ALA A 421 20.65 19.40 23.25
N LYS A 422 19.75 20.31 23.68
CA LYS A 422 18.36 19.96 24.04
C LYS A 422 17.57 19.54 22.80
N LYS A 423 17.78 20.20 21.64
CA LYS A 423 17.15 19.81 20.38
C LYS A 423 17.65 18.45 19.91
N THR A 424 18.96 18.23 19.95
CA THR A 424 19.55 16.94 19.57
C THR A 424 19.04 15.81 20.43
N ALA A 425 19.08 15.95 21.76
CA ALA A 425 18.57 14.94 22.68
C ALA A 425 17.07 14.64 22.50
N PHE A 426 16.27 15.66 22.18
CA PHE A 426 14.85 15.45 21.86
C PHE A 426 14.66 14.63 20.59
N LEU A 427 15.38 14.95 19.51
CA LEU A 427 15.30 14.22 18.24
C LEU A 427 15.75 12.76 18.41
N GLU A 428 16.82 12.51 19.15
CA GLU A 428 17.30 11.16 19.47
C GLU A 428 16.26 10.38 20.29
N LYS A 429 15.64 11.02 21.30
CA LYS A 429 14.54 10.42 22.07
C LYS A 429 13.37 10.05 21.17
N MET A 430 12.97 10.95 20.27
CA MET A 430 11.88 10.74 19.33
C MET A 430 12.16 9.57 18.39
N GLU A 431 13.38 9.51 17.88
CA GLU A 431 13.81 8.42 17.00
C GLU A 431 13.75 7.07 17.71
N ALA A 432 14.33 6.99 18.89
CA ALA A 432 14.33 5.77 19.70
C ALA A 432 12.92 5.33 20.05
N ALA A 433 12.05 6.26 20.47
CA ALA A 433 10.65 5.99 20.80
C ALA A 433 9.86 5.47 19.60
N SER A 434 9.97 6.15 18.45
CA SER A 434 9.27 5.77 17.22
C SER A 434 9.68 4.39 16.73
N ASN A 435 10.98 4.10 16.72
CA ASN A 435 11.52 2.80 16.32
C ASN A 435 11.08 1.68 17.28
N ALA A 436 11.10 1.94 18.57
CA ALA A 436 10.66 0.98 19.59
C ALA A 436 9.16 0.65 19.45
N LEU A 437 8.31 1.67 19.26
CA LEU A 437 6.88 1.50 19.03
C LEU A 437 6.61 0.68 17.76
N PHE A 438 7.27 1.02 16.66
CA PHE A 438 7.13 0.29 15.41
C PHE A 438 7.49 -1.19 15.55
N LEU A 439 8.66 -1.49 16.12
CA LEU A 439 9.12 -2.87 16.31
C LEU A 439 8.21 -3.66 17.26
N TYR A 440 7.72 -3.02 18.31
CA TYR A 440 6.79 -3.65 19.25
C TYR A 440 5.46 -3.99 18.58
N LEU A 441 4.86 -3.03 17.88
CA LEU A 441 3.63 -3.22 17.10
C LEU A 441 3.80 -4.34 16.07
N ALA A 442 4.89 -4.33 15.31
CA ALA A 442 5.20 -5.37 14.33
C ALA A 442 5.31 -6.76 14.95
N SER A 443 5.83 -6.86 16.19
CA SER A 443 5.97 -8.13 16.91
C SER A 443 4.67 -8.67 17.52
N LYS A 444 3.68 -7.80 17.75
CA LYS A 444 2.45 -8.13 18.50
C LYS A 444 1.19 -8.25 17.64
N SER A 445 1.19 -7.71 16.44
CA SER A 445 -0.01 -7.69 15.57
C SER A 445 -0.39 -9.05 14.98
N GLY A 446 0.51 -10.04 15.03
CA GLY A 446 0.22 -11.42 14.61
C GLY A 446 -0.27 -11.51 13.17
N SER A 447 -1.43 -12.16 12.98
CA SER A 447 -2.09 -12.29 11.67
C SER A 447 -3.08 -11.16 11.35
N THR A 448 -3.28 -10.21 12.28
CA THR A 448 -4.28 -9.14 12.10
C THR A 448 -3.76 -7.98 11.25
N ALA A 449 -2.46 -7.73 11.30
CA ALA A 449 -1.85 -6.64 10.56
C ALA A 449 -0.35 -6.85 10.29
N ALA A 450 0.18 -6.21 9.24
CA ALA A 450 1.61 -6.15 8.94
C ALA A 450 2.07 -4.69 8.91
N HIS A 451 3.08 -4.37 9.70
CA HIS A 451 3.64 -3.02 9.78
C HIS A 451 4.62 -2.79 8.64
N ALA A 452 4.30 -1.83 7.79
CA ALA A 452 4.96 -1.63 6.52
C ALA A 452 6.04 -0.56 6.54
N GLY A 453 5.98 0.36 7.49
CA GLY A 453 6.98 1.41 7.59
C GLY A 453 6.68 2.44 8.65
N LEU A 454 7.58 3.41 8.73
CA LEU A 454 7.56 4.48 9.71
C LEU A 454 7.92 5.78 9.00
N ARG A 455 7.12 6.81 9.20
CA ARG A 455 7.38 8.18 8.73
C ARG A 455 7.46 9.10 9.93
N ARG A 456 8.49 9.92 10.01
CA ARG A 456 8.70 10.82 11.12
C ARG A 456 8.90 12.25 10.63
N GLY A 457 8.00 13.12 11.02
CA GLY A 457 8.06 14.55 10.80
C GLY A 457 8.49 15.34 12.02
N GLU A 458 8.38 16.66 11.96
CA GLU A 458 8.65 17.56 13.09
C GLU A 458 7.61 17.41 14.20
N HIS A 459 6.34 17.21 13.84
CA HIS A 459 5.22 17.27 14.77
C HIS A 459 4.64 15.91 15.15
N GLN A 460 4.84 14.90 14.31
CA GLN A 460 4.24 13.57 14.50
C GLN A 460 5.05 12.45 13.86
N THR A 461 4.83 11.26 14.38
CA THR A 461 5.26 9.99 13.78
C THR A 461 4.05 9.28 13.20
N TYR A 462 4.20 8.72 12.02
CA TYR A 462 3.23 7.84 11.37
C TYR A 462 3.80 6.44 11.25
N ILE A 463 3.06 5.44 11.72
CA ILE A 463 3.40 4.03 11.55
C ILE A 463 2.42 3.43 10.55
N ASP A 464 2.90 3.11 9.36
CA ASP A 464 2.06 2.59 8.28
C ASP A 464 1.86 1.09 8.42
N VAL A 465 0.63 0.66 8.22
CA VAL A 465 0.19 -0.70 8.51
C VAL A 465 -0.79 -1.20 7.46
N LEU A 466 -0.63 -2.47 7.08
CA LEU A 466 -1.60 -3.22 6.28
C LEU A 466 -2.47 -4.03 7.23
N VAL A 467 -3.74 -3.73 7.29
CA VAL A 467 -4.68 -4.38 8.19
C VAL A 467 -5.44 -5.48 7.45
N PHE A 468 -5.32 -6.72 7.92
CA PHE A 468 -5.95 -7.92 7.36
C PHE A 468 -7.24 -8.30 8.06
N ASP A 469 -7.35 -7.94 9.33
CA ASP A 469 -8.55 -8.11 10.15
C ASP A 469 -8.73 -6.83 10.98
N LEU A 470 -9.56 -5.93 10.46
CA LEU A 470 -9.73 -4.60 11.03
C LEU A 470 -10.33 -4.65 12.43
N GLU A 471 -11.35 -5.48 12.65
CA GLU A 471 -12.02 -5.58 13.94
C GLU A 471 -11.06 -6.10 15.01
N ALA A 472 -10.36 -7.20 14.74
CA ALA A 472 -9.40 -7.77 15.67
C ALA A 472 -8.22 -6.83 15.91
N TYR A 473 -7.73 -6.17 14.86
CA TYR A 473 -6.61 -5.23 14.98
C TYR A 473 -6.97 -4.03 15.84
N ALA A 474 -8.05 -3.35 15.55
CA ALA A 474 -8.45 -2.16 16.29
C ALA A 474 -8.81 -2.46 17.75
N LYS A 475 -9.42 -3.62 18.01
CA LYS A 475 -9.69 -4.09 19.38
C LYS A 475 -8.40 -4.31 20.19
N SER A 476 -7.34 -4.81 19.55
CA SER A 476 -6.07 -5.11 20.19
C SER A 476 -5.12 -3.91 20.28
N LEU A 477 -5.21 -2.97 19.35
CA LEU A 477 -4.25 -1.86 19.19
C LEU A 477 -4.09 -0.99 20.46
N PRO A 478 -5.15 -0.57 21.19
CA PRO A 478 -5.00 0.21 22.42
C PRO A 478 -4.17 -0.51 23.47
N SER A 479 -4.42 -1.80 23.66
CA SER A 479 -3.68 -2.63 24.62
C SER A 479 -2.21 -2.78 24.21
N ILE A 480 -1.93 -3.00 22.93
CA ILE A 480 -0.56 -3.13 22.42
C ILE A 480 0.21 -1.82 22.59
N LEU A 481 -0.39 -0.68 22.27
CA LEU A 481 0.23 0.63 22.45
C LEU A 481 0.48 0.95 23.93
N THR A 482 -0.47 0.64 24.81
CA THR A 482 -0.31 0.81 26.26
C THR A 482 0.83 -0.04 26.79
N GLN A 483 0.92 -1.31 26.38
CA GLN A 483 2.03 -2.18 26.76
C GLN A 483 3.38 -1.67 26.23
N ALA A 484 3.42 -1.20 24.98
CA ALA A 484 4.63 -0.60 24.41
C ALA A 484 5.06 0.63 25.23
N SER A 485 4.11 1.49 25.59
CA SER A 485 4.35 2.66 26.44
C SER A 485 5.01 2.27 27.78
N MET A 486 4.49 1.23 28.45
CA MET A 486 5.05 0.72 29.71
C MET A 486 6.46 0.13 29.51
N VAL A 487 6.65 -0.72 28.50
CA VAL A 487 7.93 -1.41 28.24
C VAL A 487 9.04 -0.42 27.93
N TYR A 488 8.77 0.59 27.12
CA TYR A 488 9.77 1.57 26.68
C TYR A 488 9.75 2.86 27.49
N ARG A 489 8.92 2.93 28.54
CA ARG A 489 8.77 4.12 29.41
C ARG A 489 8.47 5.38 28.59
N LEU A 490 7.52 5.25 27.68
CA LEU A 490 7.03 6.34 26.84
C LEU A 490 5.77 6.92 27.49
N ASP A 491 5.74 8.22 27.67
CA ASP A 491 4.51 8.91 28.10
C ASP A 491 3.57 9.05 26.89
N LEU A 492 2.96 7.94 26.46
CA LEU A 492 2.03 7.92 25.35
C LEU A 492 0.63 8.24 25.88
N ILE A 493 0.16 9.44 25.61
CA ILE A 493 -1.14 9.95 26.08
C ILE A 493 -2.16 10.06 24.94
N GLU A 494 -1.68 10.08 23.69
CA GLU A 494 -2.53 10.16 22.50
C GLU A 494 -1.93 9.41 21.33
N ALA A 495 -2.78 8.68 20.61
CA ALA A 495 -2.49 8.05 19.34
C ALA A 495 -3.78 7.90 18.52
N TYR A 496 -3.69 8.02 17.21
CA TYR A 496 -4.81 7.96 16.28
C TYR A 496 -4.59 6.90 15.22
N LEU A 497 -5.65 6.24 14.80
CA LEU A 497 -5.65 5.36 13.62
C LEU A 497 -6.34 6.11 12.48
N MET A 498 -5.74 6.08 11.29
CA MET A 498 -6.24 6.80 10.11
C MET A 498 -6.13 5.94 8.87
N PRO A 499 -7.02 6.10 7.88
CA PRO A 499 -6.78 5.57 6.55
C PRO A 499 -5.53 6.19 5.93
N LEU A 500 -4.70 5.38 5.26
CA LEU A 500 -3.46 5.86 4.67
C LEU A 500 -3.66 6.94 3.59
N TYR A 501 -4.82 6.92 2.95
CA TYR A 501 -5.20 7.81 1.85
C TYR A 501 -6.12 8.97 2.26
N ASP A 502 -6.59 9.00 3.51
CA ASP A 502 -7.48 10.06 4.01
C ASP A 502 -7.05 10.56 5.39
N TYR A 503 -6.21 11.60 5.38
CA TYR A 503 -5.70 12.23 6.60
C TYR A 503 -6.72 13.14 7.29
N THR A 504 -7.94 13.24 6.78
CA THR A 504 -9.00 14.06 7.40
C THR A 504 -9.76 13.28 8.47
N VAL A 505 -9.61 11.96 8.49
CA VAL A 505 -10.32 11.05 9.38
C VAL A 505 -9.37 10.51 10.43
N HIS A 506 -9.55 10.88 11.68
CA HIS A 506 -8.73 10.47 12.82
C HIS A 506 -9.58 9.71 13.83
N TYR A 507 -9.22 8.44 14.09
CA TYR A 507 -9.88 7.61 15.10
C TYR A 507 -9.00 7.55 16.34
N PRO A 508 -9.44 8.09 17.48
CA PRO A 508 -8.67 8.05 18.70
C PRO A 508 -8.51 6.61 19.19
N VAL A 509 -7.25 6.19 19.36
CA VAL A 509 -6.90 4.87 19.91
C VAL A 509 -6.52 4.99 21.37
N ILE A 510 -5.77 6.04 21.73
CA ILE A 510 -5.43 6.41 23.09
C ILE A 510 -5.76 7.90 23.26
N THR A 511 -6.55 8.19 24.30
CA THR A 511 -6.89 9.56 24.69
C THR A 511 -6.93 9.61 26.21
N ASN A 512 -5.83 9.92 26.86
CA ASN A 512 -5.79 10.05 28.32
C ASN A 512 -6.43 11.37 28.76
N GLY A 513 -7.77 11.43 28.73
CA GLY A 513 -8.55 12.49 29.38
C GLY A 513 -8.49 13.87 28.69
N MET A 514 -8.09 13.95 27.44
CA MET A 514 -8.25 15.19 26.66
C MET A 514 -9.61 15.19 25.95
N ASP A 515 -10.41 16.22 26.23
CA ASP A 515 -11.59 16.53 25.43
C ASP A 515 -11.11 16.86 24.00
N HIS A 516 -11.41 15.98 23.05
CA HIS A 516 -11.12 16.24 21.64
C HIS A 516 -12.29 17.00 21.00
N PRO A 517 -12.06 18.21 20.50
CA PRO A 517 -13.13 19.03 19.90
C PRO A 517 -13.66 18.51 18.54
N VAL A 518 -13.18 17.37 18.05
CA VAL A 518 -13.49 16.88 16.69
C VAL A 518 -14.45 15.70 16.66
N LEU A 519 -14.73 15.06 17.80
CA LEU A 519 -15.64 13.92 17.85
C LEU A 519 -16.68 14.12 18.94
N ASP A 520 -17.70 14.94 18.65
CA ASP A 520 -18.81 15.24 19.56
C ASP A 520 -19.73 14.04 19.86
N GLU A 521 -19.58 12.91 19.16
CA GLU A 521 -20.29 11.68 19.46
C GLU A 521 -19.38 10.45 19.31
N PRO A 522 -19.40 9.51 20.26
CA PRO A 522 -18.71 8.23 20.10
C PRO A 522 -19.44 7.45 18.98
N ARG A 523 -18.85 7.45 17.80
CA ARG A 523 -19.32 6.65 16.67
C ARG A 523 -19.22 5.17 17.04
N SER A 524 -20.18 4.38 16.60
CA SER A 524 -20.11 2.95 16.78
C SER A 524 -18.92 2.37 16.01
N TRP A 525 -18.39 1.24 16.47
CA TRP A 525 -17.34 0.52 15.73
C TRP A 525 -17.78 0.18 14.30
N ASN A 526 -19.06 -0.07 14.09
CA ASN A 526 -19.64 -0.33 12.78
C ASN A 526 -19.50 0.86 11.83
N ASP A 527 -19.67 2.09 12.35
CA ASP A 527 -19.48 3.30 11.57
C ASP A 527 -18.00 3.44 11.16
N TYR A 528 -17.06 3.10 12.04
CA TYR A 528 -15.64 3.08 11.72
C TYR A 528 -15.30 2.05 10.64
N VAL A 529 -15.82 0.84 10.72
CA VAL A 529 -15.58 -0.20 9.71
C VAL A 529 -16.12 0.22 8.35
N LEU A 530 -17.32 0.82 8.30
CA LEU A 530 -17.91 1.33 7.07
C LEU A 530 -17.13 2.53 6.49
N GLU A 531 -16.57 3.37 7.35
CA GLU A 531 -15.72 4.48 6.93
C GLU A 531 -14.38 4.03 6.36
N LEU A 532 -13.77 3.03 6.98
CA LEU A 532 -12.46 2.53 6.59
C LEU A 532 -12.53 1.56 5.40
N ASN A 533 -13.63 0.87 5.27
CA ASN A 533 -13.94 0.03 4.14
C ASN A 533 -15.38 0.31 3.71
N PRO A 534 -15.62 1.31 2.87
CA PRO A 534 -16.97 1.66 2.41
C PRO A 534 -17.68 0.50 1.69
N ASN A 535 -16.94 -0.53 1.34
CA ASN A 535 -17.46 -1.78 0.82
C ASN A 535 -17.64 -2.86 1.90
N ALA A 536 -17.39 -2.63 3.20
CA ALA A 536 -17.61 -3.62 4.23
C ALA A 536 -19.08 -3.62 4.67
N LYS A 537 -19.88 -4.60 4.24
CA LYS A 537 -21.09 -4.98 4.97
C LYS A 537 -20.65 -5.73 6.22
N MET A 538 -21.09 -5.26 7.36
CA MET A 538 -21.01 -6.04 8.58
C MET A 538 -21.75 -7.37 8.35
N PRO A 539 -21.17 -8.51 8.72
CA PRO A 539 -21.92 -9.75 8.73
C PRO A 539 -23.17 -9.52 9.59
N GLU A 540 -24.35 -9.91 9.09
CA GLU A 540 -25.57 -9.90 9.91
C GLU A 540 -25.24 -10.62 11.21
N GLU A 541 -25.49 -9.97 12.34
CA GLU A 541 -25.37 -10.64 13.64
C GLU A 541 -26.15 -11.96 13.55
N PRO A 542 -25.53 -13.09 13.91
CA PRO A 542 -26.25 -14.34 13.91
C PRO A 542 -27.47 -14.13 14.79
N LYS A 543 -28.67 -14.20 14.20
CA LYS A 543 -29.93 -14.11 14.95
C LYS A 543 -29.79 -15.08 16.11
N ARG A 544 -29.71 -14.57 17.32
CA ARG A 544 -29.73 -15.39 18.53
C ARG A 544 -31.01 -16.23 18.45
N VAL A 545 -30.85 -17.48 18.08
CA VAL A 545 -31.89 -18.46 18.23
C VAL A 545 -32.02 -18.63 19.74
N LEU A 546 -32.99 -17.95 20.29
CA LEU A 546 -33.46 -18.20 21.68
C LEU A 546 -34.00 -19.63 21.67
N HIS A 547 -33.24 -20.56 22.23
CA HIS A 547 -33.71 -21.87 22.64
C HIS A 547 -34.20 -21.77 24.09
#